data_a8a5e1822a2cca26ab51b68be240f665
#
_entry.id   a8a5e1822a2cca26ab51b68be240f665
#
_cell.length_a   1.000
_cell.length_b   1.000
_cell.length_c   1.000
_cell.angle_alpha   90.00
_cell.angle_beta   90.00
_cell.angle_gamma   90.00
#
_symmetry.space_group_name_H-M   'P 1'
#
loop_
_entity.id
_entity.type
_entity.pdbx_description
1 polymer ?
#
loop_
_entity_poly.entity_id
_entity_poly.type
_entity_poly.pdbx_seq_one_letter_code
_entity_poly.pdbx_strand_id
1 'polypeptide(L)'
;MTYKPSPKPDFDKPTHIKYDSMETYIWGDDVAGKVKDWIYVSNLSLHQIIFGMEPRGNFKHSDQYRTIFGSDELLYVLSWVLIINNPENGETHKVESGEAVFFRKDTWHHAFNHSDDYLQVLEFFSPPPLQGTSGLYAKEKKLLKNPIYKRNNLTYPNNKFINEDSFKIIKNNNLIWSLEGPDQEVLVGNFVKTEFLNVKLIKLLPKQKTHVFEFKKNTSYLSLNDNIKVNIVKDKEEYTLSKKDGLYFPASTQFFIENTNNYNVEIIFCEGL
;
A
#
# COMPACT_ATOMS: atom_id res chain seq x y z
N MET A 1 -9.16 4.97 25.97
CA MET A 1 -9.94 4.19 24.99
C MET A 1 -9.41 2.78 25.02
N THR A 2 -10.27 1.79 25.16
CA THR A 2 -9.89 0.37 25.14
C THR A 2 -9.54 0.01 23.69
N TYR A 3 -8.41 -0.68 23.51
CA TYR A 3 -8.00 -1.23 22.20
C TYR A 3 -9.13 -2.12 21.66
N LYS A 4 -9.61 -1.77 20.46
CA LYS A 4 -10.46 -2.67 19.67
C LYS A 4 -9.55 -3.38 18.68
N PRO A 5 -9.57 -4.72 18.59
CA PRO A 5 -8.82 -5.42 17.56
C PRO A 5 -9.28 -4.93 16.19
N SER A 6 -8.32 -4.70 15.29
CA SER A 6 -8.60 -4.31 13.91
C SER A 6 -9.47 -5.36 13.22
N PRO A 7 -10.49 -4.96 12.45
CA PRO A 7 -11.31 -5.91 11.70
C PRO A 7 -10.48 -6.60 10.62
N LYS A 8 -10.99 -7.73 10.15
CA LYS A 8 -10.44 -8.47 9.01
C LYS A 8 -11.51 -8.57 7.92
N PRO A 9 -11.76 -7.47 7.17
CA PRO A 9 -12.72 -7.51 6.08
C PRO A 9 -12.28 -8.52 5.03
N ASP A 10 -13.17 -9.45 4.72
CA ASP A 10 -13.01 -10.44 3.66
C ASP A 10 -14.33 -10.56 2.90
N PHE A 11 -14.24 -10.78 1.59
CA PHE A 11 -15.39 -10.75 0.73
C PHE A 11 -15.37 -11.94 -0.24
N ASP A 12 -16.53 -12.54 -0.44
CA ASP A 12 -16.75 -13.67 -1.35
C ASP A 12 -17.23 -13.25 -2.74
N LYS A 13 -17.49 -11.96 -2.93
CA LYS A 13 -17.96 -11.36 -4.19
C LYS A 13 -17.29 -10.02 -4.47
N PRO A 14 -17.41 -9.50 -5.70
CA PRO A 14 -16.99 -8.15 -6.03
C PRO A 14 -17.60 -7.14 -5.05
N THR A 15 -16.76 -6.30 -4.45
CA THR A 15 -17.22 -5.40 -3.40
C THR A 15 -16.62 -4.00 -3.58
N HIS A 16 -17.49 -2.99 -3.64
CA HIS A 16 -17.12 -1.58 -3.62
C HIS A 16 -17.02 -1.09 -2.17
N ILE A 17 -15.85 -0.61 -1.79
CA ILE A 17 -15.52 -0.14 -0.44
C ILE A 17 -15.40 1.39 -0.49
N LYS A 18 -16.43 2.07 0.00
CA LYS A 18 -16.50 3.54 -0.04
C LYS A 18 -15.68 4.15 1.08
N TYR A 19 -14.63 4.90 0.75
CA TYR A 19 -13.72 5.53 1.70
C TYR A 19 -14.43 6.39 2.74
N ASP A 20 -15.37 7.23 2.32
CA ASP A 20 -16.08 8.17 3.21
C ASP A 20 -16.99 7.49 4.24
N SER A 21 -17.34 6.23 4.03
CA SER A 21 -18.18 5.44 4.95
C SER A 21 -17.40 4.49 5.84
N MET A 22 -16.07 4.44 5.71
CA MET A 22 -15.23 3.54 6.49
C MET A 22 -15.03 4.01 7.91
N GLU A 23 -15.09 3.09 8.85
CA GLU A 23 -14.60 3.32 10.21
C GLU A 23 -13.08 3.32 10.24
N THR A 24 -12.53 4.10 11.17
CA THR A 24 -11.09 4.15 11.41
C THR A 24 -10.72 3.42 12.69
N TYR A 25 -9.56 2.79 12.66
CA TYR A 25 -8.99 2.07 13.80
C TYR A 25 -7.65 2.73 14.18
N ILE A 26 -7.29 2.64 15.45
CA ILE A 26 -5.99 3.16 15.92
C ILE A 26 -5.05 1.99 16.09
N TRP A 27 -3.93 2.06 15.37
CA TRP A 27 -2.79 1.22 15.61
C TRP A 27 -1.74 1.97 16.43
N GLY A 28 -1.09 1.26 17.34
CA GLY A 28 0.01 1.79 18.13
C GLY A 28 -0.38 2.15 19.57
N ASP A 29 0.62 2.60 20.30
CA ASP A 29 0.56 3.07 21.69
C ASP A 29 1.35 4.37 21.85
N ASP A 30 1.51 4.85 23.08
CA ASP A 30 2.24 6.10 23.34
C ASP A 30 3.76 5.98 23.07
N VAL A 31 4.30 4.77 23.03
CA VAL A 31 5.72 4.50 22.73
C VAL A 31 5.92 4.31 21.22
N ALA A 32 5.10 3.48 20.60
CA ALA A 32 5.18 3.22 19.16
C ALA A 32 4.74 4.42 18.31
N GLY A 33 3.95 5.32 18.88
CA GLY A 33 3.18 6.29 18.12
C GLY A 33 1.82 5.74 17.74
N LYS A 34 0.94 6.59 17.23
CA LYS A 34 -0.44 6.23 16.87
C LYS A 34 -0.74 6.66 15.46
N VAL A 35 -1.28 5.75 14.66
CA VAL A 35 -1.78 6.01 13.32
C VAL A 35 -3.24 5.60 13.21
N LYS A 36 -3.96 6.21 12.27
CA LYS A 36 -5.34 5.85 11.96
C LYS A 36 -5.35 4.97 10.72
N ASP A 37 -6.01 3.82 10.81
CA ASP A 37 -6.11 2.86 9.73
C ASP A 37 -7.51 2.80 9.15
N TRP A 38 -7.63 2.89 7.82
CA TRP A 38 -8.80 2.52 7.03
C TRP A 38 -8.52 1.17 6.41
N ILE A 39 -9.20 0.11 6.89
CA ILE A 39 -8.90 -1.27 6.51
C ILE A 39 -9.86 -1.70 5.39
N TYR A 40 -9.37 -1.79 4.15
CA TYR A 40 -10.15 -2.16 2.97
C TYR A 40 -10.40 -3.65 2.89
N VAL A 41 -9.34 -4.42 2.98
CA VAL A 41 -9.39 -5.89 2.94
C VAL A 41 -8.30 -6.47 3.82
N SER A 42 -8.60 -7.60 4.44
CA SER A 42 -7.64 -8.35 5.25
C SER A 42 -8.06 -9.82 5.26
N ASN A 43 -7.61 -10.59 4.28
CA ASN A 43 -7.91 -12.00 4.13
C ASN A 43 -6.63 -12.84 4.06
N LEU A 44 -6.71 -14.10 3.63
CA LEU A 44 -5.55 -14.98 3.59
C LEU A 44 -4.55 -14.66 2.46
N SER A 45 -4.97 -13.87 1.47
CA SER A 45 -4.15 -13.56 0.28
C SER A 45 -3.45 -12.23 0.38
N LEU A 46 -4.16 -11.20 0.87
CA LEU A 46 -3.66 -9.82 0.89
C LEU A 46 -4.28 -8.99 2.02
N HIS A 47 -3.57 -7.95 2.37
CA HIS A 47 -4.04 -6.91 3.27
C HIS A 47 -3.83 -5.56 2.60
N GLN A 48 -4.88 -4.74 2.55
CA GLN A 48 -4.84 -3.39 2.03
C GLN A 48 -5.42 -2.43 3.06
N ILE A 49 -4.65 -1.42 3.40
CA ILE A 49 -5.09 -0.32 4.26
C ILE A 49 -4.66 1.03 3.67
N ILE A 50 -5.30 2.10 4.12
CA ILE A 50 -4.69 3.41 4.18
C ILE A 50 -4.38 3.67 5.65
N PHE A 51 -3.14 4.04 5.95
CA PHE A 51 -2.86 4.60 7.25
C PHE A 51 -2.66 6.11 7.17
N GLY A 52 -3.03 6.79 8.25
CA GLY A 52 -2.92 8.23 8.36
C GLY A 52 -2.14 8.67 9.59
N MET A 53 -1.29 9.68 9.44
CA MET A 53 -0.41 10.21 10.47
C MET A 53 -0.60 11.71 10.64
N GLU A 54 -0.89 12.14 11.87
CA GLU A 54 -0.95 13.56 12.21
C GLU A 54 0.37 14.28 11.90
N PRO A 55 0.36 15.61 11.73
CA PRO A 55 1.58 16.39 11.59
C PRO A 55 2.60 16.05 12.68
N ARG A 56 3.85 15.84 12.29
CA ARG A 56 4.95 15.43 13.17
C ARG A 56 4.74 14.10 13.89
N GLY A 57 3.72 13.34 13.45
CA GLY A 57 3.46 11.99 13.94
C GLY A 57 4.54 11.00 13.49
N ASN A 58 4.51 9.86 14.12
CA ASN A 58 5.39 8.75 13.75
C ASN A 58 4.75 7.43 14.14
N PHE A 59 5.20 6.34 13.51
CA PHE A 59 5.09 5.03 14.12
C PHE A 59 6.49 4.38 14.19
N LYS A 60 6.74 3.74 15.31
CA LYS A 60 7.95 3.01 15.64
C LYS A 60 7.53 1.68 16.24
N HIS A 61 8.42 1.00 16.89
CA HIS A 61 8.06 -0.18 17.66
C HIS A 61 8.02 0.10 19.18
N SER A 62 7.22 -0.68 19.86
CA SER A 62 7.20 -0.86 21.31
C SER A 62 7.25 -2.35 21.64
N ASP A 63 7.20 -2.70 22.92
CA ASP A 63 7.11 -4.11 23.34
C ASP A 63 5.86 -4.81 22.77
N GLN A 64 4.75 -4.07 22.58
CA GLN A 64 3.48 -4.61 22.09
C GLN A 64 3.34 -4.49 20.58
N TYR A 65 3.79 -3.38 19.99
CA TYR A 65 3.67 -3.05 18.58
C TYR A 65 5.04 -3.12 17.92
N ARG A 66 5.19 -4.04 16.99
CA ARG A 66 6.46 -4.25 16.29
C ARG A 66 6.28 -4.05 14.81
N THR A 67 7.19 -3.30 14.22
CA THR A 67 7.20 -2.93 12.80
C THR A 67 8.18 -3.80 12.03
N ILE A 68 7.97 -5.11 12.13
CA ILE A 68 8.67 -6.15 11.38
C ILE A 68 7.67 -7.26 11.04
N PHE A 69 7.56 -7.61 9.77
CA PHE A 69 6.54 -8.54 9.28
C PHE A 69 7.14 -9.69 8.50
N GLY A 70 6.42 -10.82 8.49
CA GLY A 70 6.71 -11.97 7.63
C GLY A 70 6.16 -11.79 6.20
N SER A 71 5.99 -10.56 5.76
CA SER A 71 5.30 -10.18 4.54
C SER A 71 6.18 -9.27 3.70
N ASP A 72 6.02 -9.38 2.38
CA ASP A 72 6.45 -8.30 1.48
C ASP A 72 5.47 -7.14 1.62
N GLU A 73 6.00 -5.93 1.59
CA GLU A 73 5.24 -4.72 1.87
C GLU A 73 5.54 -3.61 0.87
N LEU A 74 4.50 -2.95 0.42
CA LEU A 74 4.62 -1.75 -0.40
C LEU A 74 3.79 -0.63 0.21
N LEU A 75 4.44 0.52 0.44
CA LEU A 75 3.84 1.77 0.86
C LEU A 75 3.80 2.74 -0.32
N TYR A 76 2.62 3.23 -0.68
CA TYR A 76 2.44 4.27 -1.71
C TYR A 76 1.92 5.55 -1.06
N VAL A 77 2.65 6.64 -1.20
CA VAL A 77 2.32 7.91 -0.55
C VAL A 77 1.19 8.62 -1.30
N LEU A 78 0.03 8.73 -0.67
CA LEU A 78 -1.15 9.39 -1.24
C LEU A 78 -1.11 10.90 -1.09
N SER A 79 -0.51 11.39 0.01
CA SER A 79 -0.39 12.83 0.29
C SER A 79 0.86 13.12 1.09
N TRP A 80 1.49 14.27 0.82
CA TRP A 80 2.65 14.79 1.54
C TRP A 80 3.91 13.93 1.45
N VAL A 81 4.65 13.78 2.54
CA VAL A 81 5.97 13.17 2.56
C VAL A 81 6.09 12.18 3.70
N LEU A 82 6.38 10.94 3.34
CA LEU A 82 6.75 9.88 4.27
C LEU A 82 8.27 9.86 4.45
N ILE A 83 8.73 9.88 5.69
CA ILE A 83 10.11 9.50 6.01
C ILE A 83 10.09 8.07 6.51
N ILE A 84 10.78 7.18 5.82
CA ILE A 84 10.92 5.77 6.20
C ILE A 84 12.34 5.48 6.64
N ASN A 85 12.48 4.78 7.76
CA ASN A 85 13.78 4.46 8.37
C ASN A 85 13.88 2.97 8.71
N ASN A 86 15.01 2.35 8.38
CA ASN A 86 15.39 1.05 8.92
C ASN A 86 16.18 1.28 10.21
N PRO A 87 15.60 0.96 11.37
CA PRO A 87 16.23 1.25 12.65
C PRO A 87 17.37 0.28 13.03
N GLU A 88 17.63 -0.78 12.24
CA GLU A 88 18.78 -1.66 12.45
C GLU A 88 20.08 -1.05 11.94
N ASN A 89 20.01 -0.32 10.82
CA ASN A 89 21.20 0.18 10.12
C ASN A 89 21.22 1.70 9.90
N GLY A 90 20.12 2.39 10.26
CA GLY A 90 19.97 3.84 10.11
C GLY A 90 19.71 4.31 8.68
N GLU A 91 19.40 3.39 7.76
CA GLU A 91 18.92 3.73 6.41
C GLU A 91 17.65 4.58 6.51
N THR A 92 17.64 5.72 5.82
CA THR A 92 16.50 6.64 5.87
C THR A 92 16.25 7.23 4.50
N HIS A 93 14.99 7.19 4.07
CA HIS A 93 14.56 7.74 2.79
C HIS A 93 13.38 8.70 2.96
N LYS A 94 13.35 9.68 2.07
CA LYS A 94 12.21 10.58 1.86
C LYS A 94 11.42 10.05 0.67
N VAL A 95 10.12 9.82 0.86
CA VAL A 95 9.20 9.32 -0.16
C VAL A 95 8.09 10.34 -0.33
N GLU A 96 7.92 10.88 -1.52
CA GLU A 96 6.98 11.95 -1.81
C GLU A 96 5.62 11.41 -2.30
N SER A 97 4.59 12.25 -2.28
CA SER A 97 3.28 11.89 -2.84
C SER A 97 3.41 11.41 -4.30
N GLY A 98 2.79 10.27 -4.61
CA GLY A 98 2.89 9.60 -5.91
C GLY A 98 4.09 8.66 -6.04
N GLU A 99 4.97 8.59 -5.04
CA GLU A 99 6.06 7.62 -4.99
C GLU A 99 5.72 6.45 -4.06
N ALA A 100 6.45 5.35 -4.21
CA ALA A 100 6.31 4.19 -3.35
C ALA A 100 7.65 3.76 -2.73
N VAL A 101 7.57 3.04 -1.63
CA VAL A 101 8.68 2.28 -1.08
C VAL A 101 8.27 0.83 -0.92
N PHE A 102 9.14 -0.06 -1.37
CA PHE A 102 8.99 -1.50 -1.23
C PHE A 102 10.10 -2.07 -0.36
N PHE A 103 9.76 -3.04 0.46
CA PHE A 103 10.71 -3.84 1.22
C PHE A 103 10.20 -5.27 1.44
N ARG A 104 11.16 -6.17 1.61
CA ARG A 104 10.89 -7.60 1.80
C ARG A 104 10.53 -7.88 3.26
N LYS A 105 9.91 -9.06 3.47
CA LYS A 105 9.71 -9.61 4.81
C LYS A 105 10.97 -9.48 5.68
N ASP A 106 10.78 -9.45 6.98
CA ASP A 106 11.85 -9.35 7.97
C ASP A 106 12.64 -8.03 7.96
N THR A 107 12.09 -6.98 7.35
CA THR A 107 12.69 -5.65 7.38
C THR A 107 12.06 -4.80 8.48
N TRP A 108 12.84 -4.40 9.48
CA TRP A 108 12.40 -3.41 10.45
C TRP A 108 12.19 -2.07 9.76
N HIS A 109 11.10 -1.41 10.08
CA HIS A 109 10.86 -0.06 9.56
C HIS A 109 10.17 0.83 10.59
N HIS A 110 10.54 2.10 10.59
CA HIS A 110 9.88 3.18 11.32
C HIS A 110 9.45 4.23 10.31
N ALA A 111 8.33 4.89 10.55
CA ALA A 111 7.84 5.94 9.68
C ALA A 111 7.58 7.23 10.45
N PHE A 112 7.77 8.35 9.76
CA PHE A 112 7.62 9.68 10.33
C PHE A 112 6.93 10.61 9.33
N ASN A 113 6.05 11.44 9.84
CA ASN A 113 5.49 12.58 9.13
C ASN A 113 6.27 13.86 9.49
N HIS A 114 7.19 14.28 8.64
CA HIS A 114 7.96 15.52 8.80
C HIS A 114 7.32 16.71 8.08
N SER A 115 5.98 16.72 7.99
CA SER A 115 5.21 17.84 7.43
C SER A 115 4.30 18.48 8.47
N ASP A 116 3.74 19.65 8.13
CA ASP A 116 2.73 20.32 8.95
C ASP A 116 1.29 19.90 8.58
N ASP A 117 1.16 18.88 7.74
CA ASP A 117 -0.11 18.37 7.24
C ASP A 117 -0.30 16.87 7.46
N TYR A 118 -1.54 16.41 7.28
CA TYR A 118 -1.94 15.03 7.51
C TYR A 118 -1.45 14.09 6.40
N LEU A 119 -0.47 13.26 6.71
CA LEU A 119 0.06 12.25 5.80
C LEU A 119 -0.92 11.08 5.64
N GLN A 120 -1.13 10.61 4.41
CA GLN A 120 -1.82 9.36 4.12
C GLN A 120 -1.00 8.48 3.19
N VAL A 121 -0.94 7.20 3.51
CA VAL A 121 -0.18 6.18 2.79
C VAL A 121 -1.05 4.97 2.54
N LEU A 122 -1.14 4.52 1.31
CA LEU A 122 -1.71 3.23 0.94
C LEU A 122 -0.66 2.15 1.18
N GLU A 123 -1.06 1.10 1.85
CA GLU A 123 -0.19 0.00 2.24
C GLU A 123 -0.76 -1.33 1.77
N PHE A 124 0.11 -2.15 1.17
CA PHE A 124 -0.19 -3.52 0.77
C PHE A 124 0.78 -4.48 1.44
N PHE A 125 0.22 -5.53 2.01
CA PHE A 125 0.97 -6.68 2.52
C PHE A 125 0.57 -7.97 1.82
N SER A 126 1.54 -8.85 1.52
CA SER A 126 1.26 -10.22 1.13
C SER A 126 2.44 -11.14 1.52
N PRO A 127 2.19 -12.27 2.16
CA PRO A 127 0.94 -12.67 2.84
C PRO A 127 0.57 -11.68 3.94
N PRO A 128 -0.72 -11.52 4.29
CA PRO A 128 -1.09 -10.57 5.32
C PRO A 128 -0.55 -11.01 6.70
N PRO A 129 -0.23 -10.06 7.59
CA PRO A 129 0.18 -10.39 8.94
C PRO A 129 -0.99 -11.05 9.68
N LEU A 130 -0.76 -12.22 10.26
CA LEU A 130 -1.81 -13.09 10.83
C LEU A 130 -2.64 -12.42 11.94
N GLN A 131 -2.09 -11.45 12.66
CA GLN A 131 -2.76 -10.78 13.78
C GLN A 131 -2.41 -9.28 13.86
N GLY A 132 -2.34 -8.58 12.73
CA GLY A 132 -1.84 -7.22 12.70
C GLY A 132 -0.36 -7.15 13.08
N THR A 133 0.10 -5.96 13.39
CA THR A 133 1.50 -5.65 13.62
C THR A 133 2.10 -6.23 14.91
N SER A 134 1.25 -6.68 15.84
CA SER A 134 1.67 -7.34 17.07
C SER A 134 1.52 -8.86 17.03
N GLY A 135 1.43 -9.43 15.81
CA GLY A 135 1.26 -10.86 15.61
C GLY A 135 2.35 -11.72 16.22
N LEU A 136 2.07 -13.01 16.37
CA LEU A 136 3.02 -13.97 16.93
C LEU A 136 4.37 -13.90 16.22
N TYR A 137 4.36 -13.79 14.89
CA TYR A 137 5.56 -13.66 14.08
C TYR A 137 6.48 -12.53 14.54
N ALA A 138 5.94 -11.32 14.70
CA ALA A 138 6.72 -10.17 15.15
C ALA A 138 7.24 -10.35 16.59
N LYS A 139 6.48 -11.04 17.45
CA LYS A 139 6.86 -11.30 18.85
C LYS A 139 7.99 -12.32 19.01
N GLU A 140 8.13 -13.24 18.05
CA GLU A 140 9.24 -14.19 18.00
C GLU A 140 10.57 -13.53 17.64
N LYS A 141 10.54 -12.36 16.98
CA LYS A 141 11.76 -11.62 16.67
C LYS A 141 12.33 -10.95 17.91
N LYS A 142 13.66 -10.88 17.99
CA LYS A 142 14.34 -10.16 19.07
C LYS A 142 13.95 -8.67 19.02
N LEU A 143 13.50 -8.15 20.17
CA LEU A 143 13.20 -6.72 20.26
C LEU A 143 14.45 -5.88 19.98
N LEU A 144 14.30 -4.91 19.09
CA LEU A 144 15.38 -3.97 18.77
C LEU A 144 15.49 -2.92 19.90
N LYS A 145 16.49 -3.07 20.75
CA LYS A 145 16.67 -2.21 21.95
C LYS A 145 17.25 -0.84 21.64
N ASN A 146 18.09 -0.76 20.61
CA ASN A 146 18.85 0.44 20.28
C ASN A 146 18.61 0.81 18.80
N PRO A 147 17.50 1.47 18.49
CA PRO A 147 17.20 1.87 17.11
C PRO A 147 18.19 2.92 16.62
N ILE A 148 18.62 2.79 15.38
CA ILE A 148 19.57 3.67 14.70
C ILE A 148 18.80 4.53 13.69
N TYR A 149 18.99 5.84 13.75
CA TYR A 149 18.33 6.80 12.85
C TYR A 149 19.31 7.54 11.94
N LYS A 150 20.57 7.16 11.97
CA LYS A 150 21.62 7.75 11.16
C LYS A 150 22.67 6.70 10.86
N ARG A 151 22.97 6.48 9.57
CA ARG A 151 24.11 5.65 9.18
C ARG A 151 25.41 6.24 9.69
N ASN A 152 26.28 5.38 10.19
CA ASN A 152 27.66 5.76 10.52
C ASN A 152 28.47 5.89 9.21
N ASN A 153 29.55 6.66 9.26
CA ASN A 153 30.54 6.81 8.17
C ASN A 153 29.96 7.34 6.85
N LEU A 154 28.97 8.25 6.91
CA LEU A 154 28.53 8.99 5.74
C LEU A 154 29.64 9.96 5.30
N THR A 155 30.17 9.74 4.09
CA THR A 155 31.09 10.67 3.42
C THR A 155 30.44 11.15 2.12
N TYR A 156 30.60 12.42 1.78
CA TYR A 156 30.03 13.00 0.58
C TYR A 156 31.07 13.14 -0.54
N PRO A 157 30.71 12.86 -1.82
CA PRO A 157 29.56 12.08 -2.27
C PRO A 157 29.80 10.60 -2.00
N ASN A 158 28.78 9.90 -1.49
CA ASN A 158 28.92 8.48 -1.19
C ASN A 158 27.70 7.68 -1.66
N ASN A 159 27.90 6.84 -2.67
CA ASN A 159 26.90 5.89 -3.18
C ASN A 159 27.08 4.47 -2.58
N LYS A 160 27.94 4.31 -1.58
CA LYS A 160 28.32 2.99 -1.02
C LYS A 160 27.12 2.15 -0.62
N PHE A 161 26.08 2.78 -0.07
CA PHE A 161 24.94 2.08 0.51
C PHE A 161 23.81 1.75 -0.49
N ILE A 162 23.84 2.25 -1.74
CA ILE A 162 22.76 2.05 -2.70
C ILE A 162 22.44 0.57 -2.95
N ASN A 163 23.46 -0.29 -2.99
CA ASN A 163 23.29 -1.73 -3.20
C ASN A 163 23.02 -2.51 -1.90
N GLU A 164 23.17 -1.85 -0.75
CA GLU A 164 22.95 -2.41 0.58
C GLU A 164 21.63 -1.95 1.18
N ASP A 165 20.84 -1.13 0.43
CA ASP A 165 19.59 -0.58 0.92
C ASP A 165 18.51 -1.65 1.00
N SER A 166 17.87 -1.72 2.17
CA SER A 166 16.72 -2.61 2.43
C SER A 166 15.44 -2.09 1.77
N PHE A 167 15.35 -0.76 1.63
CA PHE A 167 14.21 -0.10 0.99
C PHE A 167 14.49 0.18 -0.48
N LYS A 168 13.50 -0.12 -1.32
CA LYS A 168 13.52 0.21 -2.75
C LYS A 168 12.53 1.33 -3.00
N ILE A 169 13.05 2.54 -3.22
CA ILE A 169 12.23 3.71 -3.54
C ILE A 169 11.86 3.65 -5.01
N ILE A 170 10.57 3.73 -5.29
CA ILE A 170 10.01 3.63 -6.64
C ILE A 170 9.34 4.96 -6.97
N LYS A 171 9.96 5.69 -7.86
CA LYS A 171 9.44 6.97 -8.39
C LYS A 171 8.63 6.73 -9.66
N ASN A 172 7.69 7.60 -9.95
CA ASN A 172 6.85 7.46 -11.15
C ASN A 172 7.66 7.38 -12.45
N ASN A 173 8.79 8.09 -12.53
CA ASN A 173 9.68 8.04 -13.67
C ASN A 173 10.54 6.77 -13.77
N ASN A 174 10.54 5.95 -12.73
CA ASN A 174 11.27 4.68 -12.65
C ASN A 174 10.35 3.46 -12.79
N LEU A 175 9.05 3.67 -13.02
CA LEU A 175 8.13 2.57 -13.27
C LEU A 175 8.50 1.85 -14.57
N ILE A 176 8.39 0.53 -14.54
CA ILE A 176 8.48 -0.28 -15.75
C ILE A 176 7.09 -0.31 -16.36
N TRP A 177 6.95 0.38 -17.49
CA TRP A 177 5.69 0.48 -18.20
C TRP A 177 5.51 -0.67 -19.18
N SER A 178 4.26 -1.14 -19.29
CA SER A 178 3.80 -2.08 -20.30
C SER A 178 2.49 -1.61 -20.93
N LEU A 179 2.22 -2.06 -22.14
CA LEU A 179 0.91 -1.94 -22.76
C LEU A 179 0.21 -3.30 -22.64
N GLU A 180 -0.95 -3.33 -22.02
CA GLU A 180 -1.73 -4.54 -21.79
C GLU A 180 -3.05 -4.48 -22.59
N GLY A 181 -3.64 -5.66 -22.80
CA GLY A 181 -4.85 -5.82 -23.60
C GLY A 181 -4.59 -6.31 -25.02
N PRO A 182 -5.64 -6.82 -25.71
CA PRO A 182 -5.53 -7.36 -27.07
C PRO A 182 -5.01 -6.34 -28.07
N ASP A 183 -5.39 -5.07 -27.91
CA ASP A 183 -5.00 -3.96 -28.79
C ASP A 183 -3.92 -3.06 -28.20
N GLN A 184 -3.25 -3.53 -27.12
CA GLN A 184 -2.23 -2.77 -26.36
C GLN A 184 -2.74 -1.39 -25.90
N GLU A 185 -3.97 -1.31 -25.53
CA GLU A 185 -4.68 -0.06 -25.23
C GLU A 185 -4.53 0.43 -23.79
N VAL A 186 -4.11 -0.45 -22.84
CA VAL A 186 -4.04 -0.10 -21.43
C VAL A 186 -2.58 0.11 -21.02
N LEU A 187 -2.26 1.31 -20.56
CA LEU A 187 -0.94 1.63 -20.02
C LEU A 187 -0.84 1.19 -18.55
N VAL A 188 0.10 0.30 -18.26
CA VAL A 188 0.30 -0.28 -16.92
C VAL A 188 1.73 -0.04 -16.44
N GLY A 189 1.85 0.62 -15.29
CA GLY A 189 3.12 0.81 -14.59
C GLY A 189 3.29 -0.27 -13.51
N ASN A 190 4.44 -0.93 -13.51
CA ASN A 190 4.74 -1.99 -12.54
C ASN A 190 5.57 -1.42 -11.39
N PHE A 191 5.01 -1.39 -10.16
CA PHE A 191 5.74 -1.02 -8.95
C PHE A 191 6.63 -2.15 -8.47
N VAL A 192 6.04 -3.33 -8.26
CA VAL A 192 6.75 -4.50 -7.74
C VAL A 192 6.06 -5.78 -8.21
N LYS A 193 6.88 -6.80 -8.44
CA LYS A 193 6.42 -8.17 -8.64
C LYS A 193 7.37 -9.12 -7.93
N THR A 194 6.86 -9.80 -6.92
CA THR A 194 7.56 -10.88 -6.20
C THR A 194 6.75 -12.18 -6.28
N GLU A 195 7.20 -13.19 -5.59
CA GLU A 195 6.42 -14.43 -5.41
C GLU A 195 5.14 -14.21 -4.59
N PHE A 196 5.07 -13.15 -3.78
CA PHE A 196 3.98 -12.87 -2.85
C PHE A 196 3.11 -11.70 -3.27
N LEU A 197 3.70 -10.66 -3.85
CA LEU A 197 3.07 -9.37 -4.06
C LEU A 197 3.28 -8.91 -5.51
N ASN A 198 2.18 -8.49 -6.16
CA ASN A 198 2.24 -7.88 -7.49
C ASN A 198 1.40 -6.59 -7.45
N VAL A 199 2.09 -5.43 -7.46
CA VAL A 199 1.43 -4.12 -7.39
C VAL A 199 1.68 -3.35 -8.67
N LYS A 200 0.60 -2.86 -9.27
CA LYS A 200 0.62 -2.15 -10.54
C LYS A 200 -0.23 -0.88 -10.48
N LEU A 201 0.04 0.03 -11.41
CA LEU A 201 -0.73 1.25 -11.67
C LEU A 201 -1.36 1.15 -13.05
N ILE A 202 -2.67 1.22 -13.14
CA ILE A 202 -3.39 1.34 -14.42
C ILE A 202 -3.61 2.82 -14.69
N LYS A 203 -3.23 3.26 -15.89
CA LYS A 203 -3.46 4.64 -16.35
C LYS A 203 -4.36 4.62 -17.58
N LEU A 204 -5.46 5.37 -17.51
CA LEU A 204 -6.44 5.49 -18.60
C LEU A 204 -6.50 6.91 -19.11
N LEU A 205 -6.51 7.05 -20.42
CA LEU A 205 -6.75 8.31 -21.13
C LEU A 205 -8.21 8.75 -20.95
N PRO A 206 -8.54 10.03 -21.27
CA PRO A 206 -9.91 10.52 -21.25
C PRO A 206 -10.85 9.64 -22.11
N LYS A 207 -12.01 9.27 -21.56
CA LYS A 207 -13.03 8.45 -22.23
C LYS A 207 -12.57 7.06 -22.66
N GLN A 208 -11.43 6.61 -22.16
CA GLN A 208 -10.91 5.28 -22.46
C GLN A 208 -11.65 4.21 -21.66
N LYS A 209 -11.82 3.05 -22.29
CA LYS A 209 -12.31 1.81 -21.69
C LYS A 209 -11.24 0.73 -21.83
N THR A 210 -11.06 -0.10 -20.80
CA THR A 210 -10.15 -1.26 -20.87
C THR A 210 -10.81 -2.45 -21.57
N HIS A 211 -10.00 -3.43 -21.95
CA HIS A 211 -10.49 -4.78 -22.20
C HIS A 211 -11.07 -5.39 -20.92
N VAL A 212 -11.65 -6.57 -21.04
CA VAL A 212 -12.13 -7.33 -19.88
C VAL A 212 -10.93 -7.97 -19.17
N PHE A 213 -10.72 -7.58 -17.93
CA PHE A 213 -9.75 -8.22 -17.04
C PHE A 213 -10.34 -9.48 -16.41
N GLU A 214 -9.49 -10.47 -16.19
CA GLU A 214 -9.75 -11.64 -15.36
C GLU A 214 -8.45 -12.07 -14.70
N PHE A 215 -8.40 -12.07 -13.37
CA PHE A 215 -7.21 -12.46 -12.61
C PHE A 215 -7.42 -13.82 -11.94
N LYS A 216 -6.36 -14.62 -11.90
CA LYS A 216 -6.38 -15.96 -11.26
C LYS A 216 -6.37 -15.91 -9.74
N LYS A 217 -6.08 -14.76 -9.17
CA LYS A 217 -5.96 -14.52 -7.73
C LYS A 217 -6.89 -13.40 -7.30
N ASN A 218 -7.11 -13.30 -6.00
CA ASN A 218 -7.83 -12.17 -5.43
C ASN A 218 -7.05 -10.87 -5.69
N THR A 219 -7.78 -9.83 -6.05
CA THR A 219 -7.21 -8.51 -6.32
C THR A 219 -7.93 -7.43 -5.53
N SER A 220 -7.18 -6.43 -5.12
CA SER A 220 -7.72 -5.25 -4.47
C SER A 220 -7.21 -3.98 -5.14
N TYR A 221 -8.08 -2.99 -5.28
CA TYR A 221 -7.85 -1.76 -6.03
C TYR A 221 -8.07 -0.55 -5.13
N LEU A 222 -7.39 0.54 -5.46
CA LEU A 222 -7.67 1.86 -4.92
C LEU A 222 -7.75 2.87 -6.06
N SER A 223 -8.82 3.64 -6.11
CA SER A 223 -8.97 4.74 -7.05
C SER A 223 -8.16 5.95 -6.59
N LEU A 224 -7.31 6.48 -7.48
CA LEU A 224 -6.56 7.72 -7.23
C LEU A 224 -7.31 8.96 -7.72
N ASN A 225 -8.41 8.77 -8.46
CA ASN A 225 -9.24 9.85 -9.03
C ASN A 225 -10.73 9.57 -8.83
N ASP A 226 -11.54 10.60 -9.05
CA ASP A 226 -13.00 10.51 -9.01
C ASP A 226 -13.60 10.06 -10.35
N ASN A 227 -14.86 9.60 -10.30
CA ASN A 227 -15.70 9.28 -11.45
C ASN A 227 -15.11 8.21 -12.39
N ILE A 228 -14.54 7.16 -11.81
CA ILE A 228 -14.11 5.98 -12.56
C ILE A 228 -15.20 4.93 -12.48
N LYS A 229 -15.65 4.43 -13.63
CA LYS A 229 -16.64 3.35 -13.70
C LYS A 229 -15.95 1.99 -13.76
N VAL A 230 -16.49 1.04 -13.02
CA VAL A 230 -16.07 -0.37 -13.07
C VAL A 230 -17.31 -1.24 -13.27
N ASN A 231 -17.25 -2.06 -14.31
CA ASN A 231 -18.38 -2.88 -14.74
C ASN A 231 -18.06 -4.36 -14.55
N ILE A 232 -18.89 -5.05 -13.79
CA ILE A 232 -18.78 -6.51 -13.56
C ILE A 232 -19.56 -7.21 -14.68
N VAL A 233 -18.88 -8.07 -15.44
CA VAL A 233 -19.44 -8.66 -16.65
C VAL A 233 -20.57 -9.63 -16.34
N LYS A 234 -20.36 -10.56 -15.38
CA LYS A 234 -21.31 -11.62 -15.05
C LYS A 234 -22.62 -11.10 -14.47
N ASP A 235 -22.52 -10.21 -13.50
CA ASP A 235 -23.67 -9.76 -12.72
C ASP A 235 -24.31 -8.48 -13.30
N LYS A 236 -23.67 -7.89 -14.32
CA LYS A 236 -24.06 -6.60 -14.93
C LYS A 236 -24.14 -5.47 -13.91
N GLU A 237 -23.35 -5.55 -12.85
CA GLU A 237 -23.23 -4.50 -11.86
C GLU A 237 -22.24 -3.42 -12.31
N GLU A 238 -22.54 -2.18 -11.98
CA GLU A 238 -21.68 -1.02 -12.24
C GLU A 238 -21.37 -0.30 -10.92
N TYR A 239 -20.11 -0.01 -10.69
CA TYR A 239 -19.66 0.84 -9.58
C TYR A 239 -19.05 2.13 -10.14
N THR A 240 -19.41 3.27 -9.54
CA THR A 240 -18.73 4.55 -9.77
C THR A 240 -17.87 4.86 -8.57
N LEU A 241 -16.56 4.96 -8.79
CA LEU A 241 -15.57 5.18 -7.75
C LEU A 241 -15.29 6.65 -7.56
N SER A 242 -15.23 7.07 -6.31
CA SER A 242 -14.60 8.31 -5.88
C SER A 242 -13.13 8.08 -5.55
N LYS A 243 -12.38 9.17 -5.44
CA LYS A 243 -10.96 9.10 -5.01
C LYS A 243 -10.85 8.41 -3.65
N LYS A 244 -9.92 7.47 -3.54
CA LYS A 244 -9.69 6.58 -2.41
C LYS A 244 -10.73 5.49 -2.19
N ASP A 245 -11.78 5.39 -3.01
CA ASP A 245 -12.63 4.21 -2.96
C ASP A 245 -11.82 2.97 -3.34
N GLY A 246 -12.10 1.88 -2.63
CA GLY A 246 -11.52 0.57 -2.89
C GLY A 246 -12.47 -0.34 -3.67
N LEU A 247 -11.89 -1.32 -4.33
CA LEU A 247 -12.61 -2.46 -4.89
C LEU A 247 -11.87 -3.74 -4.53
N TYR A 248 -12.63 -4.75 -4.20
CA TYR A 248 -12.12 -6.10 -4.04
C TYR A 248 -12.77 -7.03 -5.05
N PHE A 249 -11.96 -7.86 -5.68
CA PHE A 249 -12.41 -8.90 -6.60
C PHE A 249 -11.85 -10.27 -6.19
N PRO A 250 -12.73 -11.26 -5.93
CA PRO A 250 -12.33 -12.65 -5.88
C PRO A 250 -11.71 -13.10 -7.21
N ALA A 251 -10.89 -14.13 -7.16
CA ALA A 251 -10.30 -14.75 -8.33
C ALA A 251 -11.35 -15.07 -9.40
N SER A 252 -10.96 -14.97 -10.66
CA SER A 252 -11.82 -15.21 -11.84
C SER A 252 -13.00 -14.26 -12.00
N THR A 253 -13.01 -13.13 -11.31
CA THR A 253 -13.97 -12.06 -11.58
C THR A 253 -13.63 -11.39 -12.91
N GLN A 254 -14.61 -11.32 -13.81
CA GLN A 254 -14.49 -10.61 -15.09
C GLN A 254 -15.06 -9.20 -14.98
N PHE A 255 -14.24 -8.20 -15.28
CA PHE A 255 -14.64 -6.79 -15.22
C PHE A 255 -13.85 -5.94 -16.20
N PHE A 256 -14.35 -4.74 -16.48
CA PHE A 256 -13.60 -3.70 -17.20
C PHE A 256 -13.75 -2.35 -16.52
N ILE A 257 -12.81 -1.46 -16.80
CA ILE A 257 -12.75 -0.13 -16.23
C ILE A 257 -12.98 0.91 -17.33
N GLU A 258 -13.69 1.97 -17.02
CA GLU A 258 -13.97 3.07 -17.93
C GLU A 258 -13.66 4.41 -17.27
N ASN A 259 -12.81 5.19 -17.91
CA ASN A 259 -12.57 6.57 -17.53
C ASN A 259 -13.66 7.46 -18.15
N THR A 260 -14.60 7.92 -17.36
CA THR A 260 -15.67 8.82 -17.83
C THR A 260 -15.29 10.30 -17.82
N ASN A 261 -14.08 10.62 -17.36
CA ASN A 261 -13.57 11.99 -17.24
C ASN A 261 -12.99 12.53 -18.56
N ASN A 262 -12.70 13.82 -18.59
CA ASN A 262 -11.99 14.50 -19.69
C ASN A 262 -10.47 14.65 -19.39
N TYR A 263 -9.96 13.95 -18.38
CA TYR A 263 -8.56 13.92 -17.97
C TYR A 263 -8.12 12.47 -17.70
N ASN A 264 -6.82 12.25 -17.64
CA ASN A 264 -6.25 10.94 -17.33
C ASN A 264 -6.59 10.55 -15.90
N VAL A 265 -6.89 9.26 -15.68
CA VAL A 265 -7.12 8.70 -14.34
C VAL A 265 -6.17 7.55 -14.08
N GLU A 266 -5.94 7.31 -12.82
CA GLU A 266 -5.03 6.29 -12.32
C GLU A 266 -5.72 5.44 -11.25
N ILE A 267 -5.49 4.13 -11.30
CA ILE A 267 -5.94 3.14 -10.32
C ILE A 267 -4.75 2.28 -9.96
N ILE A 268 -4.46 2.19 -8.67
CA ILE A 268 -3.45 1.27 -8.18
C ILE A 268 -4.11 -0.05 -7.76
N PHE A 269 -3.49 -1.17 -8.09
CA PHE A 269 -4.01 -2.45 -7.66
C PHE A 269 -2.94 -3.41 -7.18
N CYS A 270 -3.37 -4.34 -6.35
CA CYS A 270 -2.56 -5.39 -5.78
C CYS A 270 -3.20 -6.74 -6.06
N GLU A 271 -2.39 -7.66 -6.57
CA GLU A 271 -2.67 -9.09 -6.62
C GLU A 271 -1.86 -9.76 -5.52
N GLY A 272 -2.55 -10.40 -4.58
CA GLY A 272 -1.92 -11.15 -3.48
C GLY A 272 -1.52 -12.57 -3.88
N LEU A 273 -1.14 -13.37 -2.87
CA LEU A 273 -0.80 -14.80 -3.03
C LEU A 273 -1.91 -15.64 -3.64
#